data_7c3a0007226b12eeb76f3203664799ee
#
_entry.id   7c3a0007226b12eeb76f3203664799ee
#
_cell.length_a   1.000
_cell.length_b   1.000
_cell.length_c   1.000
_cell.angle_alpha   90.00
_cell.angle_beta   90.00
_cell.angle_gamma   90.00
#
_symmetry.space_group_name_H-M   'P 1'
#
loop_
_entity.id
_entity.type
_entity.pdbx_description
1 polymer ?
#
loop_
_entity_poly.entity_id
_entity_poly.type
_entity_poly.pdbx_seq_one_letter_code
_entity_poly.pdbx_strand_id
1 'polypeptide(L)'
;IERLGAHLPSINRSVGSFSGGQQQTVAIARALTFNPKLVIMDEPTAALAVREVQSVLDLIRRLKSEGIAVILISHRLNDVLSVTDRIVVLRHGRADADLVTANTNMNEVVSRIVGGGDIAAAAAHEQRG
;
A
#
# COMPACT_ATOMS: atom_id res chain seq x y z
N ILE A 1 6.00 18.93 9.66
CA ILE A 1 6.07 18.75 8.20
C ILE A 1 7.54 18.55 7.79
N GLU A 2 8.48 19.35 8.28
CA GLU A 2 9.93 19.15 8.02
C GLU A 2 10.45 17.79 8.52
N ARG A 3 9.93 17.29 9.64
CA ARG A 3 10.22 15.93 10.16
C ARG A 3 9.90 14.80 9.15
N LEU A 4 9.01 15.05 8.21
CA LEU A 4 8.58 14.08 7.20
C LEU A 4 9.33 14.20 5.86
N GLY A 5 10.28 15.16 5.76
CA GLY A 5 11.00 15.43 4.51
C GLY A 5 10.11 15.92 3.37
N ALA A 6 8.91 16.40 3.70
CA ALA A 6 7.95 16.88 2.73
C ALA A 6 8.21 18.36 2.44
N HIS A 7 8.65 18.68 1.22
CA HIS A 7 8.75 20.04 0.73
C HIS A 7 7.37 20.53 0.28
N LEU A 8 6.73 21.37 1.10
CA LEU A 8 5.55 22.12 0.70
C LEU A 8 5.98 23.52 0.21
N PRO A 9 5.50 23.98 -0.95
CA PRO A 9 5.90 25.27 -1.52
C PRO A 9 5.52 26.48 -0.66
N SER A 10 4.50 26.36 0.19
CA SER A 10 4.05 27.39 1.14
C SER A 10 2.98 26.83 2.08
N ILE A 11 3.09 27.14 3.38
CA ILE A 11 2.08 26.82 4.40
C ILE A 11 0.83 27.71 4.30
N ASN A 12 0.89 28.80 3.55
CA ASN A 12 -0.19 29.78 3.43
C ASN A 12 -1.06 29.56 2.20
N ARG A 13 -0.81 28.52 1.39
CA ARG A 13 -1.63 28.19 0.23
C ARG A 13 -2.76 27.25 0.59
N SER A 14 -3.91 27.43 -0.08
CA SER A 14 -5.02 26.49 0.01
C SER A 14 -4.58 25.09 -0.49
N VAL A 15 -4.93 24.02 0.26
CA VAL A 15 -4.61 22.64 -0.11
C VAL A 15 -5.14 22.27 -1.50
N GLY A 16 -6.26 22.85 -1.93
CA GLY A 16 -6.84 22.65 -3.26
C GLY A 16 -5.96 23.14 -4.42
N SER A 17 -4.93 23.99 -4.16
CA SER A 17 -3.98 24.44 -5.18
C SER A 17 -2.73 23.56 -5.29
N PHE A 18 -2.63 22.51 -4.50
CA PHE A 18 -1.50 21.56 -4.49
C PHE A 18 -1.69 20.46 -5.54
N SER A 19 -0.59 19.88 -6.03
CA SER A 19 -0.66 18.66 -6.81
C SER A 19 -1.24 17.50 -5.97
N GLY A 20 -1.75 16.45 -6.63
CA GLY A 20 -2.30 15.29 -5.96
C GLY A 20 -1.34 14.69 -4.91
N GLY A 21 -0.05 14.60 -5.25
CA GLY A 21 0.97 14.12 -4.32
C GLY A 21 1.20 15.04 -3.13
N GLN A 22 1.15 16.36 -3.35
CA GLN A 22 1.24 17.33 -2.26
C GLN A 22 0.02 17.28 -1.35
N GLN A 23 -1.19 17.12 -1.90
CA GLN A 23 -2.41 16.92 -1.12
C GLN A 23 -2.33 15.65 -0.27
N GLN A 24 -1.86 14.55 -0.84
CA GLN A 24 -1.65 13.28 -0.13
C GLN A 24 -0.64 13.45 1.01
N THR A 25 0.47 14.13 0.77
CA THR A 25 1.48 14.43 1.80
C THR A 25 0.89 15.24 2.95
N VAL A 26 0.05 16.24 2.66
CA VAL A 26 -0.64 17.03 3.70
C VAL A 26 -1.60 16.17 4.50
N ALA A 27 -2.38 15.29 3.85
CA ALA A 27 -3.30 14.39 4.54
C ALA A 27 -2.57 13.46 5.52
N ILE A 28 -1.45 12.89 5.08
CA ILE A 28 -0.61 12.03 5.93
C ILE A 28 0.02 12.84 7.07
N ALA A 29 0.55 14.04 6.79
CA ALA A 29 1.13 14.91 7.81
C ALA A 29 0.11 15.28 8.90
N ARG A 30 -1.15 15.51 8.54
CA ARG A 30 -2.24 15.73 9.50
C ARG A 30 -2.47 14.50 10.39
N ALA A 31 -2.54 13.31 9.80
CA ALA A 31 -2.72 12.06 10.56
C ALA A 31 -1.58 11.85 11.58
N LEU A 32 -0.34 12.21 11.21
CA LEU A 32 0.84 12.05 12.05
C LEU A 32 0.97 13.09 13.18
N THR A 33 0.22 14.21 13.11
CA THR A 33 0.23 15.25 14.16
C THR A 33 -0.17 14.70 15.53
N PHE A 34 -0.94 13.61 15.55
CA PHE A 34 -1.47 12.99 16.78
C PHE A 34 -0.60 11.85 17.32
N ASN A 35 0.66 11.69 16.84
CA ASN A 35 1.56 10.60 17.21
C ASN A 35 0.87 9.21 17.16
N PRO A 36 0.32 8.79 16.03
CA PRO A 36 -0.42 7.54 15.92
C PRO A 36 0.53 6.36 16.08
N LYS A 37 0.01 5.25 16.62
CA LYS A 37 0.70 3.95 16.63
C LYS A 37 0.46 3.16 15.34
N LEU A 38 -0.61 3.48 14.62
CA LEU A 38 -1.06 2.84 13.39
C LEU A 38 -1.59 3.89 12.43
N VAL A 39 -1.20 3.80 11.17
CA VAL A 39 -1.74 4.59 10.05
C VAL A 39 -2.34 3.63 9.01
N ILE A 40 -3.55 3.93 8.55
CA ILE A 40 -4.21 3.21 7.45
C ILE A 40 -4.16 4.11 6.21
N MET A 41 -3.65 3.58 5.12
CA MET A 41 -3.55 4.25 3.83
C MET A 41 -4.33 3.45 2.79
N ASP A 42 -5.40 4.04 2.28
CA ASP A 42 -6.25 3.45 1.24
C ASP A 42 -5.91 4.09 -0.10
N GLU A 43 -5.39 3.27 -1.02
CA GLU A 43 -4.96 3.64 -2.37
C GLU A 43 -4.09 4.93 -2.43
N PRO A 44 -3.06 5.09 -1.59
CA PRO A 44 -2.35 6.38 -1.45
C PRO A 44 -1.57 6.78 -2.70
N THR A 45 -1.39 5.89 -3.67
CA THR A 45 -0.61 6.13 -4.90
C THR A 45 -1.46 6.10 -6.18
N ALA A 46 -2.79 5.91 -6.08
CA ALA A 46 -3.66 5.62 -7.24
C ALA A 46 -3.66 6.72 -8.33
N ALA A 47 -3.61 7.99 -7.95
CA ALA A 47 -3.72 9.14 -8.88
C ALA A 47 -2.43 9.95 -8.97
N LEU A 48 -1.28 9.36 -8.60
CA LEU A 48 -0.01 10.07 -8.50
C LEU A 48 0.91 9.83 -9.70
N ALA A 49 1.69 10.85 -10.07
CA ALA A 49 2.81 10.70 -10.99
C ALA A 49 3.92 9.84 -10.38
N VAL A 50 4.77 9.24 -11.21
CA VAL A 50 5.82 8.29 -10.77
C VAL A 50 6.70 8.85 -9.65
N ARG A 51 7.10 10.12 -9.74
CA ARG A 51 7.93 10.78 -8.70
C ARG A 51 7.19 10.93 -7.38
N GLU A 52 5.90 11.22 -7.44
CA GLU A 52 5.05 11.38 -6.26
C GLU A 52 4.81 10.03 -5.57
N VAL A 53 4.66 8.95 -6.36
CA VAL A 53 4.57 7.57 -5.84
C VAL A 53 5.79 7.26 -4.98
N GLN A 54 7.01 7.51 -5.48
CA GLN A 54 8.23 7.26 -4.71
C GLN A 54 8.25 8.03 -3.39
N SER A 55 7.82 9.28 -3.39
CA SER A 55 7.73 10.08 -2.16
C SER A 55 6.80 9.47 -1.11
N VAL A 56 5.67 8.88 -1.53
CA VAL A 56 4.74 8.18 -0.64
C VAL A 56 5.37 6.87 -0.13
N LEU A 57 6.02 6.10 -0.99
CA LEU A 57 6.68 4.85 -0.58
C LEU A 57 7.83 5.11 0.40
N ASP A 58 8.61 6.16 0.19
CA ASP A 58 9.68 6.57 1.10
C ASP A 58 9.13 7.03 2.45
N LEU A 59 7.99 7.70 2.44
CA LEU A 59 7.29 8.06 3.67
C LEU A 59 6.81 6.82 4.43
N ILE A 60 6.26 5.81 3.76
CA ILE A 60 5.87 4.53 4.40
C ILE A 60 7.08 3.86 5.05
N ARG A 61 8.23 3.80 4.35
CA ARG A 61 9.47 3.24 4.91
C ARG A 61 9.95 4.00 6.15
N ARG A 62 9.83 5.34 6.12
CA ARG A 62 10.18 6.19 7.28
C ARG A 62 9.27 5.93 8.47
N LEU A 63 7.94 5.89 8.28
CA LEU A 63 6.99 5.58 9.35
C LEU A 63 7.31 4.25 10.01
N LYS A 64 7.60 3.24 9.20
CA LYS A 64 8.04 1.94 9.68
C LYS A 64 9.33 2.03 10.52
N SER A 65 10.34 2.80 10.07
CA SER A 65 11.59 2.97 10.81
C SER A 65 11.41 3.74 12.13
N GLU A 66 10.36 4.54 12.25
CA GLU A 66 9.95 5.24 13.47
C GLU A 66 9.06 4.38 14.39
N GLY A 67 8.82 3.10 14.03
CA GLY A 67 8.01 2.17 14.82
C GLY A 67 6.50 2.38 14.68
N ILE A 68 6.05 3.13 13.68
CA ILE A 68 4.64 3.33 13.38
C ILE A 68 4.18 2.20 12.45
N ALA A 69 3.15 1.46 12.87
CA ALA A 69 2.55 0.44 12.02
C ALA A 69 1.78 1.09 10.86
N VAL A 70 1.87 0.49 9.66
CA VAL A 70 1.14 0.97 8.48
C VAL A 70 0.33 -0.18 7.88
N ILE A 71 -0.96 0.05 7.67
CA ILE A 71 -1.81 -0.80 6.82
C ILE A 71 -1.95 -0.09 5.49
N LEU A 72 -1.39 -0.70 4.44
CA LEU A 72 -1.47 -0.21 3.07
C LEU A 72 -2.51 -1.02 2.31
N ILE A 73 -3.54 -0.38 1.79
CA ILE A 73 -4.51 -0.97 0.87
C ILE A 73 -4.16 -0.45 -0.52
N SER A 74 -3.85 -1.34 -1.45
CA SER A 74 -3.51 -0.97 -2.82
C SER A 74 -3.68 -2.14 -3.78
N HIS A 75 -4.01 -1.82 -5.03
CA HIS A 75 -3.98 -2.75 -6.16
C HIS A 75 -2.63 -2.71 -6.92
N ARG A 76 -1.73 -1.80 -6.58
CA ARG A 76 -0.40 -1.66 -7.19
C ARG A 76 0.59 -2.60 -6.50
N LEU A 77 0.59 -3.87 -6.93
CA LEU A 77 1.35 -4.93 -6.26
C LEU A 77 2.87 -4.67 -6.20
N ASN A 78 3.45 -3.96 -7.19
CA ASN A 78 4.87 -3.55 -7.14
C ASN A 78 5.14 -2.63 -5.95
N ASP A 79 4.26 -1.67 -5.69
CA ASP A 79 4.38 -0.75 -4.56
C ASP A 79 4.26 -1.54 -3.24
N VAL A 80 3.24 -2.43 -3.14
CA VAL A 80 3.02 -3.28 -1.97
C VAL A 80 4.25 -4.13 -1.67
N LEU A 81 4.75 -4.89 -2.64
CA LEU A 81 5.92 -5.76 -2.48
C LEU A 81 7.19 -4.97 -2.08
N SER A 82 7.29 -3.69 -2.47
CA SER A 82 8.48 -2.87 -2.20
C SER A 82 8.57 -2.31 -0.78
N VAL A 83 7.46 -2.22 -0.03
CA VAL A 83 7.43 -1.52 1.27
C VAL A 83 6.84 -2.33 2.41
N THR A 84 6.10 -3.43 2.13
CA THR A 84 5.42 -4.20 3.17
C THR A 84 6.27 -5.36 3.68
N ASP A 85 6.00 -5.80 4.91
CA ASP A 85 6.59 -7.00 5.51
C ASP A 85 5.66 -8.21 5.36
N ARG A 86 4.36 -7.95 5.23
CA ARG A 86 3.30 -8.95 5.22
C ARG A 86 2.20 -8.52 4.26
N ILE A 87 1.66 -9.44 3.52
CA ILE A 87 0.59 -9.22 2.55
C ILE A 87 -0.59 -10.11 2.92
N VAL A 88 -1.75 -9.51 3.14
CA VAL A 88 -3.00 -10.24 3.34
C VAL A 88 -3.86 -10.05 2.10
N VAL A 89 -4.21 -11.15 1.44
CA VAL A 89 -5.10 -11.15 0.29
C VAL A 89 -6.53 -11.34 0.77
N LEU A 90 -7.39 -10.36 0.47
CA LEU A 90 -8.82 -10.42 0.77
C LEU A 90 -9.59 -10.78 -0.49
N ARG A 91 -10.44 -11.82 -0.40
CA ARG A 91 -11.28 -12.28 -1.50
C ARG A 91 -12.65 -12.71 -0.97
N HIS A 92 -13.73 -12.27 -1.62
CA HIS A 92 -15.11 -12.61 -1.22
C HIS A 92 -15.41 -12.39 0.26
N GLY A 93 -14.88 -11.29 0.83
CA GLY A 93 -15.10 -10.96 2.25
C GLY A 93 -14.31 -11.80 3.26
N ARG A 94 -13.30 -12.55 2.82
CA ARG A 94 -12.45 -13.39 3.66
C ARG A 94 -10.97 -13.14 3.39
N ALA A 95 -10.12 -13.40 4.39
CA ALA A 95 -8.67 -13.49 4.19
C ALA A 95 -8.36 -14.82 3.50
N ASP A 96 -7.96 -14.76 2.23
CA ASP A 96 -7.66 -15.94 1.40
C ASP A 96 -6.19 -16.38 1.59
N ALA A 97 -5.29 -15.42 1.78
CA ALA A 97 -3.88 -15.71 2.05
C ALA A 97 -3.28 -14.68 2.99
N ASP A 98 -2.25 -15.11 3.71
CA ASP A 98 -1.43 -14.31 4.61
C ASP A 98 0.04 -14.68 4.34
N LEU A 99 0.75 -13.79 3.69
CA LEU A 99 2.06 -14.04 3.11
C LEU A 99 3.13 -13.13 3.75
N VAL A 100 4.28 -13.69 4.06
CA VAL A 100 5.47 -12.89 4.42
C VAL A 100 6.09 -12.39 3.12
N THR A 101 6.22 -11.06 2.97
CA THR A 101 6.66 -10.43 1.72
C THR A 101 8.03 -10.93 1.26
N ALA A 102 8.97 -11.15 2.18
CA ALA A 102 10.30 -11.67 1.87
C ALA A 102 10.30 -13.10 1.28
N ASN A 103 9.23 -13.87 1.49
CA ASN A 103 9.11 -15.27 1.09
C ASN A 103 8.12 -15.48 -0.07
N THR A 104 7.61 -14.41 -0.64
CA THR A 104 6.64 -14.46 -1.74
C THR A 104 7.10 -13.64 -2.94
N ASN A 105 6.34 -13.71 -4.03
CA ASN A 105 6.61 -12.97 -5.25
C ASN A 105 5.30 -12.54 -5.93
N MET A 106 5.43 -11.70 -6.96
CA MET A 106 4.29 -11.16 -7.72
C MET A 106 3.35 -12.26 -8.21
N ASN A 107 3.87 -13.33 -8.78
CA ASN A 107 3.07 -14.41 -9.36
C ASN A 107 2.23 -15.13 -8.30
N GLU A 108 2.80 -15.38 -7.13
CA GLU A 108 2.08 -16.00 -6.02
C GLU A 108 0.96 -15.09 -5.51
N VAL A 109 1.24 -13.80 -5.29
CA VAL A 109 0.22 -12.84 -4.84
C VAL A 109 -0.93 -12.75 -5.86
N VAL A 110 -0.61 -12.64 -7.16
CA VAL A 110 -1.62 -12.62 -8.24
C VAL A 110 -2.43 -13.91 -8.25
N SER A 111 -1.79 -15.08 -8.13
CA SER A 111 -2.47 -16.38 -8.07
C SER A 111 -3.47 -16.45 -6.91
N ARG A 112 -3.14 -15.91 -5.73
CA ARG A 112 -4.06 -15.83 -4.59
C ARG A 112 -5.23 -14.90 -4.84
N ILE A 113 -4.98 -13.75 -5.48
CA ILE A 113 -6.04 -12.79 -5.83
C ILE A 113 -7.04 -13.40 -6.82
N VAL A 114 -6.54 -14.08 -7.85
CA VAL A 114 -7.38 -14.68 -8.90
C VAL A 114 -8.02 -16.01 -8.46
N GLY A 115 -7.55 -16.63 -7.38
CA GLY A 115 -8.06 -17.92 -6.90
C GLY A 115 -7.41 -19.13 -7.58
N GLY A 116 -6.12 -19.05 -7.89
CA GLY A 116 -5.37 -20.11 -8.56
C GLY A 116 -5.38 -21.49 -7.87
N GLY A 117 -5.77 -21.56 -6.58
CA GLY A 117 -6.06 -22.82 -5.91
C GLY A 117 -7.34 -23.51 -6.43
N ASP A 118 -8.33 -22.73 -6.81
CA ASP A 118 -9.61 -23.25 -7.32
C ASP A 118 -9.49 -23.74 -8.77
N ILE A 119 -8.60 -23.12 -9.57
CA ILE A 119 -8.35 -23.52 -10.96
C ILE A 119 -7.65 -24.89 -11.03
N ALA A 120 -6.71 -25.16 -10.13
CA ALA A 120 -6.05 -26.47 -10.05
C ALA A 120 -7.01 -27.58 -9.58
N ALA A 121 -7.94 -27.28 -8.69
CA ALA A 121 -8.97 -28.21 -8.25
C ALA A 121 -10.01 -28.50 -9.33
N ALA A 122 -10.42 -27.48 -10.09
CA ALA A 122 -11.35 -27.64 -11.21
C ALA A 122 -10.74 -28.47 -12.37
N ALA A 123 -9.48 -28.21 -12.72
CA ALA A 123 -8.78 -28.97 -13.76
C ALA A 123 -8.54 -30.44 -13.36
N ALA A 124 -8.35 -30.74 -12.07
CA ALA A 124 -8.22 -32.11 -11.58
C ALA A 124 -9.55 -32.89 -11.59
N HIS A 125 -10.70 -32.20 -11.52
CA HIS A 125 -12.03 -32.81 -11.62
C HIS A 125 -12.42 -33.15 -13.06
N GLU A 126 -11.98 -32.34 -14.04
CA GLU A 126 -12.27 -32.58 -15.47
C GLU A 126 -11.47 -33.74 -16.07
N GLN A 127 -10.33 -34.13 -15.47
CA GLN A 127 -9.53 -35.28 -15.93
C GLN A 127 -9.98 -36.62 -15.34
N ARG A 128 -11.04 -36.67 -14.52
CA ARG A 128 -11.59 -37.89 -13.89
C ARG A 128 -13.00 -38.24 -14.35
N GLY A 129 -13.48 -37.58 -15.42
CA GLY A 129 -14.78 -37.87 -16.05
C GLY A 129 -14.67 -38.81 -17.25
#